data_9d5e921c11699c046ae3dccd35f3fa91
#
_entry.id   9d5e921c11699c046ae3dccd35f3fa91
#
_cell.length_a   1.000
_cell.length_b   1.000
_cell.length_c   1.000
_cell.angle_alpha   90.00
_cell.angle_beta   90.00
_cell.angle_gamma   90.00
#
_symmetry.space_group_name_H-M   'P 1'
#
loop_
_entity.id
_entity.type
_entity.pdbx_description
1 polymer ?
#
loop_
_entity_poly.entity_id
_entity_poly.type
_entity_poly.pdbx_seq_one_letter_code
_entity_poly.pdbx_strand_id
1 'polypeptide(L)'
;MTKRLASKHKVDRRLKVNLWGRPKSPFNSRNYPPGQHGKSRKGKRSDYGTQLDAKQKLKFYYGNMNERQFRNVYRKAFQKRGNTTENFIGFLERRLDTIIYRAKFATTMFSARQLINHGHIKVKGKKVNIPSYLVTEKDTIELKDKSKELIVIAGALVNKEREIPDYIQMDEKNKIAKLIRVPKFSEVPYPTIMEPNLVVEYYSR
;
A
#
# COMPACT_ATOMS: atom_id res chain seq x y z
N MET A 1 10.82 -13.40 -3.88
CA MET A 1 10.57 -12.11 -3.16
C MET A 1 11.26 -10.98 -3.88
N THR A 2 10.59 -9.89 -4.23
CA THR A 2 11.24 -8.76 -4.91
C THR A 2 12.12 -8.02 -3.91
N LYS A 3 13.43 -8.05 -4.11
CA LYS A 3 14.39 -7.34 -3.24
C LYS A 3 14.19 -5.83 -3.38
N ARG A 4 14.15 -5.12 -2.27
CA ARG A 4 14.05 -3.67 -2.27
C ARG A 4 15.40 -3.07 -2.64
N LEU A 5 15.49 -2.45 -3.81
CA LEU A 5 16.73 -1.87 -4.33
C LEU A 5 16.94 -0.40 -3.92
N ALA A 6 15.87 0.31 -3.57
CA ALA A 6 15.94 1.74 -3.27
C ALA A 6 15.59 2.04 -1.81
N SER A 7 16.26 3.05 -1.24
CA SER A 7 15.92 3.58 0.07
C SER A 7 14.50 4.15 0.08
N LYS A 8 13.69 3.79 1.07
CA LYS A 8 12.30 4.19 1.23
C LYS A 8 12.12 5.72 1.14
N HIS A 9 12.92 6.47 1.85
CA HIS A 9 12.78 7.92 1.95
C HIS A 9 13.42 8.70 0.78
N LYS A 10 14.23 8.07 -0.06
CA LYS A 10 14.64 8.68 -1.33
C LYS A 10 13.45 8.86 -2.27
N VAL A 11 12.45 7.98 -2.16
CA VAL A 11 11.22 8.06 -2.94
C VAL A 11 10.37 9.25 -2.52
N ASP A 12 10.15 9.45 -1.20
CA ASP A 12 9.42 10.59 -0.66
C ASP A 12 10.01 11.91 -1.18
N ARG A 13 11.33 12.05 -1.07
CA ARG A 13 12.04 13.23 -1.53
C ARG A 13 11.99 13.42 -3.05
N ARG A 14 12.06 12.32 -3.84
CA ARG A 14 11.95 12.38 -5.31
C ARG A 14 10.57 12.84 -5.77
N LEU A 15 9.52 12.31 -5.14
CA LEU A 15 8.13 12.63 -5.44
C LEU A 15 7.64 13.90 -4.76
N LYS A 16 8.47 14.52 -3.89
CA LYS A 16 8.15 15.72 -3.09
C LYS A 16 6.88 15.55 -2.24
N VAL A 17 6.69 14.37 -1.66
CA VAL A 17 5.54 14.07 -0.79
C VAL A 17 5.95 13.15 0.35
N ASN A 18 5.33 13.30 1.52
CA ASN A 18 5.45 12.34 2.61
C ASN A 18 4.50 11.16 2.34
N LEU A 19 4.95 10.20 1.54
CA LEU A 19 4.11 9.16 0.93
C LEU A 19 3.34 8.30 1.95
N TRP A 20 3.88 8.09 3.14
CA TRP A 20 3.25 7.28 4.19
C TRP A 20 2.79 8.10 5.41
N GLY A 21 2.79 9.44 5.32
CA GLY A 21 2.33 10.32 6.40
C GLY A 21 3.15 10.25 7.70
N ARG A 22 4.39 9.75 7.64
CA ARG A 22 5.18 9.55 8.86
C ARG A 22 5.78 10.85 9.38
N PRO A 23 5.64 11.16 10.69
CA PRO A 23 6.22 12.37 11.28
C PRO A 23 7.74 12.45 11.09
N LYS A 24 8.43 11.32 11.23
CA LYS A 24 9.90 11.20 11.06
C LYS A 24 10.35 11.00 9.60
N SER A 25 9.54 11.38 8.59
CA SER A 25 9.98 11.30 7.20
C SER A 25 11.06 12.36 6.93
N PRO A 26 12.21 11.97 6.32
CA PRO A 26 13.24 12.94 5.93
C PRO A 26 12.77 13.98 4.91
N PHE A 27 11.62 13.80 4.27
CA PHE A 27 11.00 14.79 3.41
C PHE A 27 10.56 16.04 4.20
N ASN A 28 10.10 15.86 5.44
CA ASN A 28 9.66 16.98 6.29
C ASN A 28 10.79 17.97 6.60
N SER A 29 12.05 17.49 6.70
CA SER A 29 13.23 18.34 6.91
C SER A 29 13.98 18.70 5.63
N ARG A 30 13.85 17.89 4.56
CA ARG A 30 14.58 18.02 3.31
C ARG A 30 13.61 17.85 2.12
N ASN A 31 12.86 18.89 1.79
CA ASN A 31 11.82 18.90 0.76
C ASN A 31 12.34 18.94 -0.70
N TYR A 32 13.65 18.74 -0.90
CA TYR A 32 14.28 18.68 -2.20
C TYR A 32 14.66 17.25 -2.60
N PRO A 33 14.73 16.93 -3.91
CA PRO A 33 15.10 15.61 -4.40
C PRO A 33 16.46 15.13 -3.87
N PRO A 34 16.66 13.80 -3.78
CA PRO A 34 17.94 13.24 -3.37
C PRO A 34 19.01 13.38 -4.46
N GLY A 35 20.28 13.35 -4.06
CA GLY A 35 21.44 13.40 -4.94
C GLY A 35 22.14 14.75 -4.92
N GLN A 36 23.31 14.82 -5.57
CA GLN A 36 24.17 16.01 -5.62
C GLN A 36 23.43 17.23 -6.20
N HIS A 37 22.66 17.03 -7.26
CA HIS A 37 21.90 18.09 -7.95
C HIS A 37 20.47 18.26 -7.42
N GLY A 38 20.16 17.75 -6.22
CA GLY A 38 18.80 17.80 -5.66
C GLY A 38 18.26 19.22 -5.44
N LYS A 39 19.14 20.17 -5.13
CA LYS A 39 18.81 21.58 -4.91
C LYS A 39 18.73 22.42 -6.21
N SER A 40 19.22 21.89 -7.33
CA SER A 40 19.19 22.60 -8.61
C SER A 40 17.76 22.86 -9.08
N ARG A 41 17.55 24.00 -9.73
CA ARG A 41 16.25 24.35 -10.33
C ARG A 41 15.87 23.31 -11.39
N LYS A 42 14.64 22.78 -11.30
CA LYS A 42 14.08 21.87 -12.29
C LYS A 42 13.09 22.62 -13.17
N GLY A 43 13.12 22.36 -14.46
CA GLY A 43 12.12 22.86 -15.40
C GLY A 43 10.70 22.34 -15.12
N LYS A 44 9.73 22.90 -15.83
CA LYS A 44 8.33 22.43 -15.82
C LYS A 44 8.27 20.97 -16.27
N ARG A 45 7.46 20.16 -15.62
CA ARG A 45 7.24 18.77 -16.02
C ARG A 45 6.31 18.70 -17.24
N SER A 46 6.59 17.75 -18.13
CA SER A 46 5.67 17.38 -19.19
C SER A 46 4.48 16.60 -18.63
N ASP A 47 3.39 16.50 -19.39
CA ASP A 47 2.20 15.73 -19.03
C ASP A 47 2.54 14.25 -18.78
N TYR A 48 3.37 13.66 -19.64
CA TYR A 48 3.91 12.32 -19.42
C TYR A 48 4.66 12.20 -18.09
N GLY A 49 5.48 13.19 -17.76
CA GLY A 49 6.22 13.23 -16.48
C GLY A 49 5.28 13.27 -15.26
N THR A 50 4.18 14.01 -15.38
CA THR A 50 3.16 14.13 -14.33
C THR A 50 2.42 12.79 -14.15
N GLN A 51 2.00 12.15 -15.23
CA GLN A 51 1.36 10.83 -15.21
C GLN A 51 2.31 9.75 -14.67
N LEU A 52 3.58 9.79 -15.06
CA LEU A 52 4.61 8.87 -14.55
C LEU A 52 4.80 9.03 -13.04
N ASP A 53 4.83 10.27 -12.53
CA ASP A 53 4.96 10.49 -11.09
C ASP A 53 3.73 10.02 -10.32
N ALA A 54 2.51 10.25 -10.82
CA ALA A 54 1.28 9.73 -10.23
C ALA A 54 1.33 8.19 -10.15
N LYS A 55 1.76 7.53 -11.23
CA LYS A 55 1.97 6.08 -11.25
C LYS A 55 3.00 5.65 -10.20
N GLN A 56 4.16 6.30 -10.14
CA GLN A 56 5.21 5.95 -9.18
C GLN A 56 4.73 6.19 -7.74
N LYS A 57 4.02 7.30 -7.47
CA LYS A 57 3.44 7.61 -6.17
C LYS A 57 2.57 6.45 -5.68
N LEU A 58 1.59 6.04 -6.49
CA LEU A 58 0.68 4.96 -6.15
C LEU A 58 1.40 3.62 -6.00
N LYS A 59 2.28 3.26 -6.93
CA LYS A 59 3.06 2.02 -6.90
C LYS A 59 3.93 1.91 -5.63
N PHE A 60 4.60 2.98 -5.24
CA PHE A 60 5.44 3.00 -4.05
C PHE A 60 4.63 2.97 -2.76
N TYR A 61 3.48 3.64 -2.72
CA TYR A 61 2.59 3.59 -1.57
C TYR A 61 2.22 2.16 -1.22
N TYR A 62 1.84 1.35 -2.21
CA TYR A 62 1.57 -0.09 -2.04
C TYR A 62 2.83 -0.96 -1.93
N GLY A 63 3.89 -0.43 -1.31
CA GLY A 63 5.11 -1.15 -0.97
C GLY A 63 6.01 -1.44 -2.16
N ASN A 64 6.10 -0.54 -3.12
CA ASN A 64 6.93 -0.66 -4.31
C ASN A 64 6.67 -1.97 -5.07
N MET A 65 5.45 -2.15 -5.53
CA MET A 65 5.08 -3.28 -6.38
C MET A 65 5.98 -3.35 -7.63
N ASN A 66 6.23 -4.56 -8.13
CA ASN A 66 6.88 -4.72 -9.43
C ASN A 66 6.00 -4.13 -10.54
N GLU A 67 6.59 -3.52 -11.56
CA GLU A 67 5.88 -2.89 -12.68
C GLU A 67 4.95 -3.89 -13.40
N ARG A 68 5.43 -5.10 -13.63
CA ARG A 68 4.63 -6.17 -14.25
C ARG A 68 3.37 -6.49 -13.42
N GLN A 69 3.52 -6.59 -12.10
CA GLN A 69 2.37 -6.85 -11.22
C GLN A 69 1.39 -5.67 -11.20
N PHE A 70 1.90 -4.44 -11.13
CA PHE A 70 1.08 -3.24 -11.12
C PHE A 70 0.28 -3.09 -12.42
N ARG A 71 0.94 -3.29 -13.58
CA ARG A 71 0.29 -3.33 -14.90
C ARG A 71 -0.76 -4.43 -15.01
N ASN A 72 -0.50 -5.61 -14.44
CA ASN A 72 -1.48 -6.70 -14.42
C ASN A 72 -2.71 -6.37 -13.59
N VAL A 73 -2.56 -5.65 -12.47
CA VAL A 73 -3.71 -5.15 -11.68
C VAL A 73 -4.52 -4.15 -12.50
N TYR A 74 -3.85 -3.22 -13.20
CA TYR A 74 -4.52 -2.30 -14.12
C TYR A 74 -5.32 -3.03 -15.20
N ARG A 75 -4.71 -4.01 -15.89
CA ARG A 75 -5.39 -4.80 -16.93
C ARG A 75 -6.65 -5.50 -16.41
N LYS A 76 -6.58 -6.10 -15.22
CA LYS A 76 -7.76 -6.70 -14.56
C LYS A 76 -8.84 -5.66 -14.23
N ALA A 77 -8.44 -4.47 -13.81
CA ALA A 77 -9.37 -3.39 -13.51
C ALA A 77 -10.06 -2.87 -14.78
N PHE A 78 -9.32 -2.76 -15.86
CA PHE A 78 -9.83 -2.34 -17.18
C PHE A 78 -10.83 -3.33 -17.78
N GLN A 79 -10.55 -4.63 -17.62
CA GLN A 79 -11.45 -5.69 -18.11
C GLN A 79 -12.74 -5.81 -17.28
N LYS A 80 -12.75 -5.33 -16.05
CA LYS A 80 -13.92 -5.39 -15.18
C LYS A 80 -14.90 -4.26 -15.55
N ARG A 81 -16.20 -4.57 -15.70
CA ARG A 81 -17.26 -3.57 -15.92
C ARG A 81 -17.29 -2.51 -14.83
N GLY A 82 -17.58 -1.28 -15.19
CA GLY A 82 -17.69 -0.13 -14.29
C GLY A 82 -16.49 0.83 -14.39
N ASN A 83 -16.33 1.70 -13.40
CA ASN A 83 -15.25 2.67 -13.38
C ASN A 83 -13.89 2.00 -13.17
N THR A 84 -13.00 2.13 -14.16
CA THR A 84 -11.66 1.53 -14.13
C THR A 84 -10.84 2.01 -12.93
N THR A 85 -10.94 3.28 -12.58
CA THR A 85 -10.23 3.87 -11.43
C THR A 85 -10.65 3.24 -10.12
N GLU A 86 -11.96 3.12 -9.89
CA GLU A 86 -12.53 2.48 -8.70
C GLU A 86 -12.14 1.00 -8.63
N ASN A 87 -12.29 0.28 -9.74
CA ASN A 87 -11.90 -1.12 -9.82
C ASN A 87 -10.40 -1.30 -9.53
N PHE A 88 -9.56 -0.39 -10.04
CA PHE A 88 -8.11 -0.44 -9.85
C PHE A 88 -7.72 -0.29 -8.37
N ILE A 89 -8.29 0.71 -7.71
CA ILE A 89 -8.07 0.91 -6.27
C ILE A 89 -8.64 -0.25 -5.46
N GLY A 90 -9.83 -0.73 -5.81
CA GLY A 90 -10.43 -1.89 -5.16
C GLY A 90 -9.55 -3.14 -5.23
N PHE A 91 -8.90 -3.42 -6.38
CA PHE A 91 -7.95 -4.52 -6.47
C PHE A 91 -6.68 -4.31 -5.64
N LEU A 92 -6.19 -3.06 -5.53
CA LEU A 92 -5.02 -2.74 -4.71
C LEU A 92 -5.33 -2.86 -3.21
N GLU A 93 -6.50 -2.43 -2.76
CA GLU A 93 -6.91 -2.52 -1.35
C GLU A 93 -7.29 -3.95 -0.93
N ARG A 94 -7.75 -4.80 -1.86
CA ARG A 94 -8.05 -6.22 -1.59
C ARG A 94 -6.81 -7.11 -1.46
N ARG A 95 -5.62 -6.62 -1.70
CA ARG A 95 -4.40 -7.41 -1.52
C ARG A 95 -4.17 -7.71 -0.04
N LEU A 96 -3.70 -8.92 0.24
CA LEU A 96 -3.44 -9.37 1.61
C LEU A 96 -2.43 -8.46 2.33
N ASP A 97 -1.35 -8.03 1.64
CA ASP A 97 -0.36 -7.10 2.20
C ASP A 97 -0.98 -5.76 2.60
N THR A 98 -1.93 -5.25 1.81
CA THR A 98 -2.65 -4.02 2.10
C THR A 98 -3.58 -4.19 3.29
N ILE A 99 -4.37 -5.27 3.34
CA ILE A 99 -5.30 -5.50 4.46
C ILE A 99 -4.56 -5.67 5.79
N ILE A 100 -3.46 -6.41 5.83
CA ILE A 100 -2.61 -6.54 7.02
C ILE A 100 -2.08 -5.17 7.48
N TYR A 101 -1.73 -4.32 6.55
CA TYR A 101 -1.30 -2.95 6.85
C TYR A 101 -2.46 -2.09 7.38
N ARG A 102 -3.64 -2.14 6.76
CA ARG A 102 -4.85 -1.40 7.18
C ARG A 102 -5.38 -1.87 8.53
N ALA A 103 -5.38 -3.18 8.78
CA ALA A 103 -5.77 -3.79 10.06
C ALA A 103 -4.74 -3.56 11.18
N LYS A 104 -3.71 -2.73 10.99
CA LYS A 104 -2.66 -2.40 11.98
C LYS A 104 -1.83 -3.58 12.49
N PHE A 105 -1.85 -4.75 11.83
CA PHE A 105 -0.94 -5.85 12.19
C PHE A 105 0.53 -5.56 11.85
N ALA A 106 0.78 -4.58 11.00
CA ALA A 106 2.12 -4.15 10.64
C ALA A 106 2.23 -2.62 10.57
N THR A 107 3.36 -2.07 10.99
CA THR A 107 3.63 -0.62 10.94
C THR A 107 3.89 -0.10 9.53
N THR A 108 4.27 -0.96 8.59
CA THR A 108 4.56 -0.59 7.20
C THR A 108 4.09 -1.65 6.22
N MET A 109 3.80 -1.27 4.97
CA MET A 109 3.53 -2.21 3.88
C MET A 109 4.65 -3.24 3.69
N PHE A 110 5.90 -2.85 3.93
CA PHE A 110 7.05 -3.74 3.82
C PHE A 110 7.07 -4.78 4.95
N SER A 111 6.75 -4.36 6.18
CA SER A 111 6.60 -5.26 7.32
C SER A 111 5.42 -6.21 7.12
N ALA A 112 4.29 -5.74 6.59
CA ALA A 112 3.15 -6.58 6.25
C ALA A 112 3.54 -7.71 5.28
N ARG A 113 4.27 -7.38 4.23
CA ARG A 113 4.80 -8.38 3.29
C ARG A 113 5.75 -9.38 3.95
N GLN A 114 6.59 -8.91 4.84
CA GLN A 114 7.52 -9.79 5.56
C GLN A 114 6.76 -10.78 6.44
N LEU A 115 5.77 -10.32 7.20
CA LEU A 115 4.91 -11.18 8.02
C LEU A 115 4.21 -12.25 7.19
N ILE A 116 3.66 -11.89 6.02
CA ILE A 116 3.01 -12.85 5.12
C ILE A 116 4.03 -13.87 4.59
N ASN A 117 5.17 -13.39 4.05
CA ASN A 117 6.18 -14.28 3.46
C ASN A 117 6.77 -15.26 4.48
N HIS A 118 6.91 -14.85 5.73
CA HIS A 118 7.37 -15.72 6.82
C HIS A 118 6.26 -16.66 7.33
N GLY A 119 5.02 -16.52 6.81
CA GLY A 119 3.91 -17.41 7.10
C GLY A 119 3.32 -17.23 8.48
N HIS A 120 3.29 -15.98 8.98
CA HIS A 120 2.62 -15.61 10.22
C HIS A 120 1.11 -15.42 10.05
N ILE A 121 0.60 -15.45 8.82
CA ILE A 121 -0.80 -15.16 8.47
C ILE A 121 -1.51 -16.44 8.01
N LYS A 122 -2.74 -16.60 8.49
CA LYS A 122 -3.71 -17.60 8.02
C LYS A 122 -4.88 -16.86 7.35
N VAL A 123 -5.40 -17.43 6.28
CA VAL A 123 -6.65 -16.99 5.63
C VAL A 123 -7.58 -18.20 5.59
N LYS A 124 -8.79 -18.08 6.12
CA LYS A 124 -9.72 -19.22 6.30
C LYS A 124 -9.06 -20.40 7.01
N GLY A 125 -8.29 -20.15 8.06
CA GLY A 125 -7.57 -21.17 8.82
C GLY A 125 -6.32 -21.76 8.12
N LYS A 126 -6.09 -21.48 6.84
CA LYS A 126 -4.95 -21.99 6.07
C LYS A 126 -3.81 -20.98 6.00
N LYS A 127 -2.57 -21.44 6.19
CA LYS A 127 -1.37 -20.59 6.05
C LYS A 127 -1.24 -20.06 4.62
N VAL A 128 -1.11 -18.74 4.48
CA VAL A 128 -0.87 -18.06 3.21
C VAL A 128 0.43 -17.28 3.28
N ASN A 129 1.33 -17.50 2.31
CA ASN A 129 2.63 -16.83 2.20
C ASN A 129 2.75 -15.94 0.95
N ILE A 130 1.63 -15.63 0.28
CA ILE A 130 1.56 -14.84 -0.94
C ILE A 130 1.00 -13.45 -0.63
N PRO A 131 1.82 -12.37 -0.61
CA PRO A 131 1.34 -11.01 -0.30
C PRO A 131 0.32 -10.47 -1.29
N SER A 132 0.36 -10.95 -2.53
CA SER A 132 -0.56 -10.53 -3.60
C SER A 132 -1.88 -11.31 -3.61
N TYR A 133 -2.13 -12.17 -2.63
CA TYR A 133 -3.41 -12.87 -2.50
C TYR A 133 -4.56 -11.85 -2.46
N LEU A 134 -5.59 -12.06 -3.27
CA LEU A 134 -6.76 -11.18 -3.30
C LEU A 134 -7.81 -11.70 -2.32
N VAL A 135 -7.98 -10.95 -1.26
CA VAL A 135 -8.96 -11.25 -0.20
C VAL A 135 -10.36 -10.95 -0.69
N THR A 136 -11.31 -11.80 -0.31
CA THR A 136 -12.74 -11.62 -0.54
C THR A 136 -13.47 -11.29 0.77
N GLU A 137 -14.68 -10.78 0.69
CA GLU A 137 -15.50 -10.42 1.86
C GLU A 137 -15.82 -11.62 2.76
N LYS A 138 -15.70 -12.84 2.22
CA LYS A 138 -15.91 -14.09 2.95
C LYS A 138 -14.64 -14.60 3.68
N ASP A 139 -13.51 -13.93 3.48
CA ASP A 139 -12.22 -14.38 3.98
C ASP A 139 -11.98 -13.82 5.40
N THR A 140 -11.72 -14.70 6.35
CA THR A 140 -11.19 -14.33 7.67
C THR A 140 -9.67 -14.38 7.63
N ILE A 141 -9.04 -13.32 8.10
CA ILE A 141 -7.59 -13.17 8.17
C ILE A 141 -7.18 -13.23 9.63
N GLU A 142 -6.33 -14.16 9.97
CA GLU A 142 -5.92 -14.45 11.34
C GLU A 142 -4.41 -14.46 11.46
N LEU A 143 -3.90 -14.07 12.62
CA LEU A 143 -2.51 -14.33 12.97
C LEU A 143 -2.35 -15.76 13.44
N LYS A 144 -1.22 -16.38 13.06
CA LYS A 144 -0.83 -17.69 13.61
C LYS A 144 -0.64 -17.57 15.13
N ASP A 145 -1.08 -18.57 15.91
CA ASP A 145 -1.10 -18.49 17.37
C ASP A 145 0.27 -18.15 17.98
N LYS A 146 1.33 -18.82 17.54
CA LYS A 146 2.72 -18.51 17.91
C LYS A 146 3.20 -17.11 17.52
N SER A 147 2.46 -16.40 16.65
CA SER A 147 2.84 -15.08 16.14
C SER A 147 2.04 -13.95 16.79
N LYS A 148 1.00 -14.27 17.54
CA LYS A 148 0.15 -13.28 18.22
C LYS A 148 0.92 -12.45 19.27
N GLU A 149 1.96 -13.04 19.86
CA GLU A 149 2.78 -12.42 20.92
C GLU A 149 4.02 -11.68 20.38
N LEU A 150 4.21 -11.62 19.06
CA LEU A 150 5.35 -10.93 18.48
C LEU A 150 5.33 -9.44 18.85
N ILE A 151 6.43 -8.96 19.42
CA ILE A 151 6.62 -7.55 19.83
C ILE A 151 6.33 -6.58 18.69
N VAL A 152 6.68 -6.95 17.45
CA VAL A 152 6.44 -6.12 16.25
C VAL A 152 4.93 -5.91 16.00
N ILE A 153 4.11 -6.92 16.27
CA ILE A 153 2.65 -6.87 16.10
C ILE A 153 2.02 -6.09 17.24
N ALA A 154 2.43 -6.36 18.48
CA ALA A 154 1.97 -5.62 19.64
C ALA A 154 2.27 -4.10 19.49
N GLY A 155 3.48 -3.75 19.11
CA GLY A 155 3.86 -2.36 18.85
C GLY A 155 3.12 -1.72 17.66
N ALA A 156 2.71 -2.51 16.67
CA ALA A 156 1.92 -2.01 15.55
C ALA A 156 0.46 -1.71 15.94
N LEU A 157 -0.14 -2.49 16.82
CA LEU A 157 -1.50 -2.31 17.33
C LEU A 157 -1.61 -1.06 18.21
N VAL A 158 -0.62 -0.83 19.08
CA VAL A 158 -0.58 0.34 19.97
C VAL A 158 -0.35 1.66 19.20
N ASN A 159 0.23 1.60 18.00
CA ASN A 159 0.54 2.79 17.23
C ASN A 159 -0.73 3.56 16.80
N LYS A 160 -0.86 4.81 17.25
CA LYS A 160 -1.99 5.71 16.98
C LYS A 160 -1.84 6.53 15.67
N GLU A 161 -0.74 6.35 14.92
CA GLU A 161 -0.51 7.12 13.67
C GLU A 161 -1.56 6.85 12.57
N ARG A 162 -2.33 5.77 12.69
CA ARG A 162 -3.32 5.37 11.70
C ARG A 162 -4.56 4.81 12.36
N GLU A 163 -5.70 5.06 11.76
CA GLU A 163 -6.99 4.45 12.11
C GLU A 163 -7.29 3.26 11.19
N ILE A 164 -8.12 2.35 11.68
CA ILE A 164 -8.62 1.23 10.90
C ILE A 164 -9.79 1.76 10.08
N PRO A 165 -9.79 1.61 8.74
CA PRO A 165 -10.88 2.12 7.92
C PRO A 165 -12.14 1.27 8.07
N ASP A 166 -13.31 1.89 7.86
CA ASP A 166 -14.66 1.29 8.07
C ASP A 166 -14.92 0.04 7.20
N TYR A 167 -14.21 -0.13 6.09
CA TYR A 167 -14.36 -1.31 5.23
C TYR A 167 -13.61 -2.55 5.75
N ILE A 168 -12.90 -2.42 6.90
CA ILE A 168 -12.21 -3.52 7.57
C ILE A 168 -12.72 -3.63 9.00
N GLN A 169 -13.31 -4.77 9.31
CA GLN A 169 -13.65 -5.14 10.68
C GLN A 169 -12.45 -5.81 11.33
N MET A 170 -12.08 -5.36 12.53
CA MET A 170 -11.01 -5.95 13.30
C MET A 170 -11.48 -6.34 14.69
N ASP A 171 -11.19 -7.58 15.08
CA ASP A 171 -11.29 -8.06 16.45
C ASP A 171 -9.90 -8.02 17.08
N GLU A 172 -9.68 -7.03 17.94
CA GLU A 172 -8.37 -6.84 18.61
C GLU A 172 -8.02 -7.96 19.57
N LYS A 173 -9.02 -8.55 20.25
CA LYS A 173 -8.80 -9.62 21.22
C LYS A 173 -8.30 -10.88 20.54
N ASN A 174 -8.99 -11.32 19.49
CA ASN A 174 -8.65 -12.54 18.75
C ASN A 174 -7.60 -12.28 17.66
N LYS A 175 -7.30 -11.01 17.36
CA LYS A 175 -6.40 -10.57 16.27
C LYS A 175 -6.85 -11.13 14.92
N ILE A 176 -8.14 -10.95 14.63
CA ILE A 176 -8.80 -11.36 13.40
C ILE A 176 -9.25 -10.12 12.63
N ALA A 177 -8.99 -10.09 11.34
CA ALA A 177 -9.47 -9.04 10.45
C ALA A 177 -10.36 -9.63 9.34
N LYS A 178 -11.39 -8.89 8.96
CA LYS A 178 -12.29 -9.23 7.84
C LYS A 178 -12.47 -8.02 6.93
N LEU A 179 -12.50 -8.26 5.64
CA LEU A 179 -12.91 -7.27 4.66
C LEU A 179 -14.44 -7.28 4.59
N ILE A 180 -15.10 -6.17 4.93
CA ILE A 180 -16.57 -6.04 4.90
C ILE A 180 -17.05 -5.81 3.47
N ARG A 181 -16.40 -4.88 2.76
CA ARG A 181 -16.74 -4.48 1.38
C ARG A 181 -15.51 -3.97 0.64
N VAL A 182 -15.59 -3.93 -0.67
CA VAL A 182 -14.54 -3.28 -1.48
C VAL A 182 -14.68 -1.77 -1.35
N PRO A 183 -13.63 -1.04 -0.92
CA PRO A 183 -13.71 0.40 -0.72
C PRO A 183 -13.76 1.15 -2.05
N LYS A 184 -14.44 2.31 -2.05
CA LYS A 184 -14.32 3.33 -3.08
C LYS A 184 -13.02 4.12 -2.88
N PHE A 185 -12.57 4.84 -3.91
CA PHE A 185 -11.35 5.65 -3.82
C PHE A 185 -11.41 6.69 -2.70
N SER A 186 -12.56 7.34 -2.51
CA SER A 186 -12.78 8.37 -1.48
C SER A 186 -12.68 7.86 -0.04
N GLU A 187 -12.89 6.57 0.20
CA GLU A 187 -12.90 5.94 1.52
C GLU A 187 -11.50 5.48 1.96
N VAL A 188 -10.57 5.44 1.02
CA VAL A 188 -9.21 4.96 1.32
C VAL A 188 -8.40 6.06 2.00
N PRO A 189 -7.90 5.84 3.23
CA PRO A 189 -7.17 6.84 3.99
C PRO A 189 -5.74 6.99 3.45
N TYR A 190 -5.59 7.78 2.38
CA TYR A 190 -4.29 8.17 1.87
C TYR A 190 -3.75 9.39 2.63
N PRO A 191 -2.49 9.38 3.10
CA PRO A 191 -1.90 10.53 3.78
C PRO A 191 -1.52 11.67 2.84
N THR A 192 -1.60 11.44 1.54
CA THR A 192 -1.27 12.42 0.48
C THR A 192 -2.26 12.30 -0.67
N ILE A 193 -2.42 13.37 -1.44
CA ILE A 193 -3.28 13.36 -2.62
C ILE A 193 -2.77 12.33 -3.62
N MET A 194 -3.63 11.37 -3.96
CA MET A 194 -3.39 10.36 -5.00
C MET A 194 -4.25 10.66 -6.21
N GLU A 195 -3.70 10.45 -7.39
CA GLU A 195 -4.34 10.77 -8.68
C GLU A 195 -4.43 9.50 -9.55
N PRO A 196 -5.31 8.56 -9.20
CA PRO A 196 -5.40 7.29 -9.91
C PRO A 196 -5.89 7.46 -11.37
N ASN A 197 -6.61 8.54 -11.68
CA ASN A 197 -7.02 8.85 -13.06
C ASN A 197 -5.81 9.05 -13.98
N LEU A 198 -4.78 9.78 -13.53
CA LEU A 198 -3.54 9.97 -14.29
C LEU A 198 -2.79 8.65 -14.50
N VAL A 199 -2.96 7.69 -13.59
CA VAL A 199 -2.39 6.34 -13.75
C VAL A 199 -3.13 5.56 -14.83
N VAL A 200 -4.45 5.67 -14.89
CA VAL A 200 -5.28 5.07 -15.94
C VAL A 200 -4.89 5.66 -17.31
N GLU A 201 -4.78 6.98 -17.42
CA GLU A 201 -4.32 7.65 -18.63
C GLU A 201 -2.92 7.20 -19.06
N TYR A 202 -1.99 7.07 -18.12
CA TYR A 202 -0.63 6.58 -18.39
C TYR A 202 -0.61 5.20 -19.06
N TYR A 203 -1.51 4.30 -18.68
CA TYR A 203 -1.57 2.94 -19.23
C TYR A 203 -2.51 2.79 -20.42
N SER A 204 -3.35 3.77 -20.71
CA SER A 204 -4.26 3.76 -21.86
C SER A 204 -3.60 4.18 -23.18
N ARG A 205 -2.39 4.71 -23.11
CA ARG A 205 -1.54 5.09 -24.25
C ARG A 205 -0.92 3.89 -24.95
#